data_3f65c34e1460391dbab91def9a42fb57
#
_entry.id   3f65c34e1460391dbab91def9a42fb57
#
_cell.length_a   1.000
_cell.length_b   1.000
_cell.length_c   1.000
_cell.angle_alpha   90.00
_cell.angle_beta   90.00
_cell.angle_gamma   90.00
#
_symmetry.space_group_name_H-M   'P 1'
#
loop_
_entity.id
_entity.type
_entity.pdbx_description
1 polymer ?
#
loop_
_entity_poly.entity_id
_entity_poly.type
_entity_poly.pdbx_seq_one_letter_code
_entity_poly.pdbx_strand_id
1 'polypeptide(L)'
;MSEKISMNSSSTGMNLSDSVYERLLRERIIFLGTQVDDEIANKLCAQILLLSAEDPTRDISLYINSPGGSVTAGMAIYDTMKYSPCDIATYGMGLAASMGQFLLSGGTKGKRFALPHARIMMHQPSAGVGGTAADIAIQAEQFAQTKREMAELIAEHTGQTFEQITKDSDRDRWMTAQQAKDYGCLLYTSDAADDS
;
A
#
# COMPACT_ATOMS: atom_id res chain seq x y z
N MET A 1 2.66 49.80 41.55
CA MET A 1 3.36 49.07 40.48
C MET A 1 2.99 47.61 40.60
N SER A 2 2.12 47.12 39.74
CA SER A 2 1.65 45.73 39.73
C SER A 2 2.18 45.08 38.49
N GLU A 3 3.16 44.19 38.63
CA GLU A 3 3.69 43.37 37.55
C GLU A 3 2.67 42.29 37.18
N LYS A 4 2.18 42.35 35.92
CA LYS A 4 1.40 41.29 35.32
C LYS A 4 2.36 40.21 34.86
N ILE A 5 2.36 39.06 35.54
CA ILE A 5 3.00 37.86 35.07
C ILE A 5 2.17 37.31 33.90
N SER A 6 2.69 37.42 32.66
CA SER A 6 2.13 36.80 31.48
C SER A 6 2.52 35.33 31.49
N MET A 7 1.60 34.43 31.81
CA MET A 7 1.75 33.00 31.59
C MET A 7 1.57 32.73 30.10
N ASN A 8 2.67 32.55 29.40
CA ASN A 8 2.68 32.05 28.02
C ASN A 8 2.49 30.54 28.06
N SER A 9 1.24 30.07 28.01
CA SER A 9 0.93 28.66 27.83
C SER A 9 1.11 28.31 26.37
N SER A 10 2.33 27.96 25.97
CA SER A 10 2.56 27.21 24.75
C SER A 10 2.05 25.78 24.97
N SER A 11 0.74 25.59 24.86
CA SER A 11 0.17 24.26 24.66
C SER A 11 0.57 23.80 23.26
N THR A 12 1.64 23.06 23.14
CA THR A 12 1.90 22.18 22.02
C THR A 12 0.76 21.16 22.02
N GLY A 13 -0.36 21.53 21.41
CA GLY A 13 -1.50 20.65 21.19
C GLY A 13 -1.05 19.55 20.24
N MET A 14 -0.54 18.48 20.80
CA MET A 14 -0.37 17.24 20.06
C MET A 14 -1.77 16.85 19.55
N ASN A 15 -1.96 16.87 18.23
CA ASN A 15 -3.25 16.58 17.63
C ASN A 15 -3.64 15.15 18.05
N LEU A 16 -4.86 14.95 18.55
CA LEU A 16 -5.30 13.65 19.08
C LEU A 16 -5.15 12.54 18.04
N SER A 17 -5.31 12.86 16.75
CA SER A 17 -5.07 11.95 15.63
C SER A 17 -3.61 11.50 15.55
N ASP A 18 -2.65 12.40 15.73
CA ASP A 18 -1.22 12.10 15.65
C ASP A 18 -0.81 11.15 16.77
N SER A 19 -1.35 11.34 17.98
CA SER A 19 -1.07 10.46 19.12
C SER A 19 -1.58 9.03 18.94
N VAL A 20 -2.71 8.84 18.23
CA VAL A 20 -3.25 7.51 17.91
C VAL A 20 -2.36 6.79 16.90
N TYR A 21 -1.96 7.45 15.82
CA TYR A 21 -1.07 6.86 14.82
C TYR A 21 0.32 6.54 15.39
N GLU A 22 0.87 7.39 16.25
CA GLU A 22 2.12 7.11 16.96
C GLU A 22 2.01 5.88 17.87
N ARG A 23 0.88 5.71 18.56
CA ARG A 23 0.64 4.53 19.39
C ARG A 23 0.53 3.27 18.54
N LEU A 24 -0.19 3.31 17.43
CA LEU A 24 -0.30 2.20 16.49
C LEU A 24 1.06 1.83 15.89
N LEU A 25 1.90 2.82 15.58
CA LEU A 25 3.26 2.59 15.09
C LEU A 25 4.10 1.79 16.10
N ARG A 26 3.98 2.08 17.42
CA ARG A 26 4.65 1.29 18.47
C ARG A 26 4.17 -0.17 18.52
N GLU A 27 2.92 -0.41 18.11
CA GLU A 27 2.35 -1.76 17.96
C GLU A 27 2.67 -2.37 16.58
N ARG A 28 3.55 -1.72 15.79
CA ARG A 28 3.98 -2.13 14.45
C ARG A 28 2.85 -2.11 13.41
N ILE A 29 1.90 -1.22 13.59
CA ILE A 29 0.76 -1.01 12.69
C ILE A 29 0.95 0.31 11.96
N ILE A 30 0.95 0.26 10.63
CA ILE A 30 1.07 1.41 9.73
C ILE A 30 -0.08 1.46 8.73
N PHE A 31 -0.38 2.65 8.20
CA PHE A 31 -1.55 2.88 7.35
C PHE A 31 -1.18 3.54 6.03
N LEU A 32 -1.68 2.95 4.93
CA LEU A 32 -1.88 3.61 3.66
C LEU A 32 -3.37 3.97 3.54
N GLY A 33 -3.74 5.15 4.04
CA GLY A 33 -5.14 5.62 4.12
C GLY A 33 -5.50 6.71 3.12
N THR A 34 -4.64 6.96 2.12
CA THR A 34 -4.80 8.04 1.14
C THR A 34 -4.40 7.56 -0.26
N GLN A 35 -4.44 8.47 -1.23
CA GLN A 35 -3.79 8.27 -2.52
C GLN A 35 -2.28 8.02 -2.34
N VAL A 36 -1.70 7.17 -3.17
CA VAL A 36 -0.26 6.90 -3.21
C VAL A 36 0.45 8.04 -3.92
N ASP A 37 1.20 8.82 -3.18
CA ASP A 37 2.07 9.90 -3.65
C ASP A 37 3.45 9.79 -2.97
N ASP A 38 4.36 10.70 -3.33
CA ASP A 38 5.73 10.66 -2.82
C ASP A 38 5.80 10.93 -1.31
N GLU A 39 4.89 11.75 -0.76
CA GLU A 39 4.88 12.08 0.67
C GLU A 39 4.51 10.86 1.51
N ILE A 40 3.38 10.21 1.16
CA ILE A 40 2.95 9.00 1.89
C ILE A 40 3.92 7.84 1.67
N ALA A 41 4.51 7.71 0.46
CA ALA A 41 5.49 6.68 0.19
C ALA A 41 6.75 6.85 1.06
N ASN A 42 7.33 8.03 1.11
CA ASN A 42 8.49 8.31 1.95
C ASN A 42 8.18 8.07 3.43
N LYS A 43 6.99 8.44 3.91
CA LYS A 43 6.55 8.19 5.28
C LYS A 43 6.48 6.70 5.58
N LEU A 44 5.83 5.92 4.73
CA LEU A 44 5.69 4.47 4.92
C LEU A 44 7.05 3.76 4.83
N CYS A 45 7.89 4.12 3.87
CA CYS A 45 9.25 3.58 3.77
C CYS A 45 10.06 3.84 5.06
N ALA A 46 10.01 5.07 5.58
CA ALA A 46 10.70 5.42 6.82
C ALA A 46 10.16 4.62 8.01
N GLN A 47 8.85 4.43 8.11
CA GLN A 47 8.22 3.63 9.17
C GLN A 47 8.62 2.16 9.08
N ILE A 48 8.61 1.55 7.89
CA ILE A 48 9.05 0.16 7.68
C ILE A 48 10.52 0.00 8.07
N LEU A 49 11.39 0.91 7.64
CA LEU A 49 12.82 0.87 7.98
C LEU A 49 13.06 1.02 9.49
N LEU A 50 12.35 1.95 10.15
CA LEU A 50 12.44 2.14 11.59
C LEU A 50 12.02 0.86 12.35
N LEU A 51 10.84 0.32 12.03
CA LEU A 51 10.33 -0.87 12.68
C LEU A 51 11.23 -2.10 12.44
N SER A 52 11.79 -2.22 11.23
CA SER A 52 12.74 -3.28 10.89
C SER A 52 14.05 -3.18 11.68
N ALA A 53 14.51 -1.96 11.97
CA ALA A 53 15.71 -1.73 12.78
C ALA A 53 15.47 -1.99 14.28
N GLU A 54 14.26 -1.70 14.77
CA GLU A 54 13.89 -1.94 16.17
C GLU A 54 13.76 -3.43 16.50
N ASP A 55 13.11 -4.21 15.64
CA ASP A 55 12.96 -5.66 15.80
C ASP A 55 12.80 -6.33 14.44
N PRO A 56 13.83 -6.98 13.91
CA PRO A 56 13.81 -7.60 12.59
C PRO A 56 13.01 -8.92 12.53
N THR A 57 12.50 -9.41 13.66
CA THR A 57 11.86 -10.74 13.76
C THR A 57 10.32 -10.67 13.84
N ARG A 58 9.79 -9.51 14.21
CA ARG A 58 8.35 -9.32 14.36
C ARG A 58 7.72 -8.75 13.10
N ASP A 59 6.54 -9.20 12.77
CA ASP A 59 5.75 -8.73 11.64
C ASP A 59 5.44 -7.23 11.74
N ILE A 60 5.28 -6.61 10.58
CA ILE A 60 4.73 -5.27 10.42
C ILE A 60 3.36 -5.41 9.75
N SER A 61 2.34 -4.77 10.29
CA SER A 61 0.98 -4.77 9.76
C SER A 61 0.71 -3.50 8.97
N LEU A 62 0.53 -3.63 7.65
CA LEU A 62 0.18 -2.52 6.74
C LEU A 62 -1.30 -2.59 6.39
N TYR A 63 -2.08 -1.63 6.91
CA TYR A 63 -3.49 -1.46 6.58
C TYR A 63 -3.65 -0.54 5.36
N ILE A 64 -4.45 -0.98 4.39
CA ILE A 64 -4.59 -0.32 3.09
C ILE A 64 -6.06 0.05 2.85
N ASN A 65 -6.30 1.36 2.73
CA ASN A 65 -7.55 1.96 2.27
C ASN A 65 -7.20 3.08 1.29
N SER A 66 -6.92 2.70 0.04
CA SER A 66 -6.32 3.59 -0.96
C SER A 66 -6.90 3.38 -2.36
N PRO A 67 -7.18 4.46 -3.09
CA PRO A 67 -7.56 4.37 -4.51
C PRO A 67 -6.37 4.06 -5.43
N GLY A 68 -5.16 3.93 -4.91
CA GLY A 68 -3.92 3.86 -5.68
C GLY A 68 -3.29 5.22 -5.93
N GLY A 69 -2.51 5.37 -6.99
CA GLY A 69 -1.84 6.64 -7.33
C GLY A 69 -0.54 6.43 -8.10
N SER A 70 0.50 7.16 -7.73
CA SER A 70 1.81 7.14 -8.39
C SER A 70 2.44 5.74 -8.35
N VAL A 71 2.79 5.23 -9.53
CA VAL A 71 3.45 3.92 -9.67
C VAL A 71 4.84 3.95 -9.03
N THR A 72 5.63 4.98 -9.29
CA THR A 72 7.00 5.10 -8.72
C THR A 72 6.98 5.19 -7.21
N ALA A 73 6.05 5.95 -6.64
CA ALA A 73 5.85 6.02 -5.19
C ALA A 73 5.42 4.67 -4.60
N GLY A 74 4.51 3.97 -5.27
CA GLY A 74 4.07 2.64 -4.87
C GLY A 74 5.19 1.58 -4.96
N MET A 75 6.02 1.63 -5.99
CA MET A 75 7.18 0.74 -6.12
C MET A 75 8.21 1.00 -5.02
N ALA A 76 8.42 2.25 -4.60
CA ALA A 76 9.30 2.56 -3.47
C ALA A 76 8.80 1.88 -2.16
N ILE A 77 7.49 1.90 -1.92
CA ILE A 77 6.90 1.17 -0.78
C ILE A 77 7.11 -0.33 -0.94
N TYR A 78 6.79 -0.88 -2.11
CA TYR A 78 6.90 -2.30 -2.41
C TYR A 78 8.34 -2.82 -2.21
N ASP A 79 9.32 -2.15 -2.80
CA ASP A 79 10.73 -2.52 -2.67
C ASP A 79 11.19 -2.45 -1.21
N THR A 80 10.73 -1.45 -0.46
CA THR A 80 11.03 -1.33 0.98
C THR A 80 10.40 -2.48 1.77
N MET A 81 9.17 -2.91 1.42
CA MET A 81 8.54 -4.09 2.01
C MET A 81 9.37 -5.36 1.74
N LYS A 82 9.88 -5.52 0.52
CA LYS A 82 10.70 -6.67 0.14
C LYS A 82 12.12 -6.65 0.72
N TYR A 83 12.68 -5.46 0.90
CA TYR A 83 13.99 -5.27 1.52
C TYR A 83 13.96 -5.50 3.04
N SER A 84 12.83 -5.28 3.69
CA SER A 84 12.67 -5.51 5.13
C SER A 84 12.93 -6.97 5.50
N PRO A 85 13.68 -7.25 6.57
CA PRO A 85 13.80 -8.59 7.12
C PRO A 85 12.51 -9.07 7.81
N CYS A 86 11.60 -8.15 8.16
CA CYS A 86 10.33 -8.47 8.77
C CYS A 86 9.33 -8.95 7.73
N ASP A 87 8.45 -9.88 8.09
CA ASP A 87 7.25 -10.14 7.31
C ASP A 87 6.31 -8.93 7.33
N ILE A 88 5.80 -8.56 6.17
CA ILE A 88 4.83 -7.48 6.03
C ILE A 88 3.45 -8.10 5.81
N ALA A 89 2.63 -8.11 6.86
CA ALA A 89 1.24 -8.51 6.77
C ALA A 89 0.40 -7.35 6.20
N THR A 90 -0.39 -7.60 5.15
CA THR A 90 -1.21 -6.58 4.50
C THR A 90 -2.69 -6.82 4.73
N TYR A 91 -3.43 -5.74 5.00
CA TYR A 91 -4.86 -5.76 5.33
C TYR A 91 -5.62 -4.77 4.46
N GLY A 92 -6.42 -5.27 3.50
CA GLY A 92 -7.32 -4.44 2.71
C GLY A 92 -8.56 -4.06 3.51
N MET A 93 -8.86 -2.76 3.61
CA MET A 93 -10.06 -2.24 4.26
C MET A 93 -10.69 -1.14 3.40
N GLY A 94 -12.02 -1.10 3.32
CA GLY A 94 -12.71 -0.13 2.48
C GLY A 94 -12.39 -0.32 0.99
N LEU A 95 -11.34 0.33 0.51
CA LEU A 95 -10.89 0.27 -0.89
C LEU A 95 -9.39 -0.04 -1.00
N ALA A 96 -9.05 -1.05 -1.78
CA ALA A 96 -7.68 -1.30 -2.22
C ALA A 96 -7.68 -1.38 -3.76
N ALA A 97 -7.39 -0.26 -4.42
CA ALA A 97 -7.48 -0.15 -5.86
C ALA A 97 -6.13 0.23 -6.50
N SER A 98 -5.87 -0.28 -7.71
CA SER A 98 -4.68 0.07 -8.50
C SER A 98 -3.38 -0.21 -7.71
N MET A 99 -2.53 0.79 -7.45
CA MET A 99 -1.35 0.62 -6.57
C MET A 99 -1.71 0.14 -5.17
N GLY A 100 -2.90 0.45 -4.64
CA GLY A 100 -3.36 -0.10 -3.36
C GLY A 100 -3.59 -1.61 -3.41
N GLN A 101 -4.18 -2.12 -4.50
CA GLN A 101 -4.32 -3.56 -4.74
C GLN A 101 -2.95 -4.23 -4.96
N PHE A 102 -2.06 -3.58 -5.71
CA PHE A 102 -0.70 -4.07 -5.95
C PHE A 102 0.05 -4.28 -4.63
N LEU A 103 0.04 -3.27 -3.75
CA LEU A 103 0.69 -3.34 -2.43
C LEU A 103 0.01 -4.38 -1.52
N LEU A 104 -1.31 -4.51 -1.57
CA LEU A 104 -2.06 -5.52 -0.83
C LEU A 104 -1.60 -6.93 -1.23
N SER A 105 -1.53 -7.22 -2.53
CA SER A 105 -1.07 -8.52 -3.05
C SER A 105 0.44 -8.72 -2.89
N GLY A 106 1.20 -7.64 -2.71
CA GLY A 106 2.64 -7.64 -2.46
C GLY A 106 3.07 -8.00 -1.04
N GLY A 107 2.15 -8.13 -0.09
CA GLY A 107 2.45 -8.59 1.26
C GLY A 107 3.09 -9.96 1.32
N THR A 108 3.65 -10.33 2.46
CA THR A 108 4.27 -11.64 2.67
C THR A 108 3.26 -12.75 2.38
N LYS A 109 3.72 -13.76 1.66
CA LYS A 109 2.88 -14.94 1.33
C LYS A 109 2.37 -15.59 2.62
N GLY A 110 1.06 -15.79 2.71
CA GLY A 110 0.41 -16.31 3.91
C GLY A 110 -0.10 -15.22 4.87
N LYS A 111 0.22 -13.94 4.62
CA LYS A 111 -0.11 -12.82 5.51
C LYS A 111 -0.79 -11.67 4.76
N ARG A 112 -1.74 -12.01 3.88
CA ARG A 112 -2.51 -11.06 3.06
C ARG A 112 -3.98 -11.24 3.36
N PHE A 113 -4.60 -10.19 3.89
CA PHE A 113 -5.95 -10.21 4.41
C PHE A 113 -6.81 -9.11 3.80
N ALA A 114 -8.13 -9.29 3.81
CA ALA A 114 -9.06 -8.20 3.56
C ALA A 114 -10.27 -8.31 4.49
N LEU A 115 -10.80 -7.18 4.92
CA LEU A 115 -12.06 -7.13 5.65
C LEU A 115 -13.23 -7.52 4.72
N PRO A 116 -14.33 -8.10 5.24
CA PRO A 116 -15.39 -8.70 4.42
C PRO A 116 -16.02 -7.76 3.40
N HIS A 117 -16.12 -6.47 3.72
CA HIS A 117 -16.70 -5.45 2.84
C HIS A 117 -15.67 -4.66 2.02
N ALA A 118 -14.38 -5.01 2.10
CA ALA A 118 -13.36 -4.37 1.29
C ALA A 118 -13.63 -4.60 -0.21
N ARG A 119 -13.37 -3.58 -1.00
CA ARG A 119 -13.39 -3.64 -2.46
C ARG A 119 -11.98 -3.60 -2.97
N ILE A 120 -11.67 -4.53 -3.85
CA ILE A 120 -10.36 -4.65 -4.47
C ILE A 120 -10.53 -4.39 -5.97
N MET A 121 -9.67 -3.54 -6.54
CA MET A 121 -9.74 -3.25 -7.97
C MET A 121 -8.36 -3.31 -8.60
N MET A 122 -8.23 -4.10 -9.63
CA MET A 122 -7.04 -4.25 -10.45
C MET A 122 -7.28 -3.63 -11.82
N HIS A 123 -6.31 -2.87 -12.30
CA HIS A 123 -6.25 -2.38 -13.67
C HIS A 123 -4.80 -2.12 -14.10
N GLN A 124 -4.56 -2.04 -15.40
CA GLN A 124 -3.26 -1.65 -15.93
C GLN A 124 -2.91 -0.21 -15.53
N PRO A 125 -1.62 0.12 -15.35
CA PRO A 125 -1.23 1.50 -15.12
C PRO A 125 -1.68 2.41 -16.25
N SER A 126 -1.96 3.67 -15.94
CA SER A 126 -2.26 4.73 -16.91
C SER A 126 -1.29 5.88 -16.72
N ALA A 127 -0.88 6.51 -17.82
CA ALA A 127 0.00 7.67 -17.79
C ALA A 127 -0.41 8.67 -18.85
N GLY A 128 -0.24 9.96 -18.54
CA GLY A 128 -0.20 11.02 -19.53
C GLY A 128 1.24 11.20 -20.03
N VAL A 129 1.43 11.30 -21.33
CA VAL A 129 2.74 11.58 -21.94
C VAL A 129 2.70 12.91 -22.68
N GLY A 130 3.80 13.66 -22.69
CA GLY A 130 3.89 14.95 -23.36
C GLY A 130 5.34 15.35 -23.66
N GLY A 131 5.53 16.34 -24.52
CA GLY A 131 6.83 16.82 -24.95
C GLY A 131 7.04 16.70 -26.45
N THR A 132 8.30 16.65 -26.90
CA THR A 132 8.65 16.40 -28.31
C THR A 132 8.32 14.96 -28.71
N ALA A 133 8.27 14.66 -30.00
CA ALA A 133 8.05 13.29 -30.48
C ALA A 133 9.10 12.29 -29.92
N ALA A 134 10.35 12.73 -29.76
CA ALA A 134 11.40 11.91 -29.15
C ALA A 134 11.14 11.65 -27.66
N ASP A 135 10.72 12.66 -26.89
CA ASP A 135 10.37 12.50 -25.47
C ASP A 135 9.18 11.55 -25.29
N ILE A 136 8.15 11.69 -26.15
CA ILE A 136 6.97 10.81 -26.12
C ILE A 136 7.37 9.36 -26.39
N ALA A 137 8.25 9.10 -27.36
CA ALA A 137 8.72 7.75 -27.67
C ALA A 137 9.47 7.13 -26.46
N ILE A 138 10.35 7.87 -25.82
CA ILE A 138 11.08 7.41 -24.62
C ILE A 138 10.12 7.13 -23.46
N GLN A 139 9.16 8.03 -23.22
CA GLN A 139 8.17 7.84 -22.15
C GLN A 139 7.27 6.63 -22.42
N ALA A 140 6.87 6.41 -23.68
CA ALA A 140 6.06 5.26 -24.07
C ALA A 140 6.80 3.92 -23.84
N GLU A 141 8.10 3.87 -24.13
CA GLU A 141 8.94 2.69 -23.86
C GLU A 141 9.04 2.41 -22.38
N GLN A 142 9.35 3.43 -21.56
CA GLN A 142 9.40 3.30 -20.09
C GLN A 142 8.06 2.86 -19.51
N PHE A 143 6.97 3.39 -20.02
CA PHE A 143 5.64 3.01 -19.58
C PHE A 143 5.30 1.56 -19.92
N ALA A 144 5.66 1.11 -21.14
CA ALA A 144 5.47 -0.28 -21.55
C ALA A 144 6.28 -1.26 -20.69
N GLN A 145 7.50 -0.90 -20.34
CA GLN A 145 8.34 -1.68 -19.42
C GLN A 145 7.70 -1.76 -18.02
N THR A 146 7.29 -0.63 -17.44
CA THR A 146 6.64 -0.59 -16.12
C THR A 146 5.34 -1.42 -16.10
N LYS A 147 4.52 -1.31 -17.15
CA LYS A 147 3.29 -2.11 -17.29
C LYS A 147 3.60 -3.61 -17.27
N ARG A 148 4.62 -4.03 -18.00
CA ARG A 148 5.05 -5.43 -18.06
C ARG A 148 5.54 -5.92 -16.70
N GLU A 149 6.44 -5.17 -16.05
CA GLU A 149 7.00 -5.48 -14.75
C GLU A 149 5.91 -5.63 -13.68
N MET A 150 4.97 -4.69 -13.62
CA MET A 150 3.84 -4.79 -12.69
C MET A 150 2.98 -6.03 -12.96
N ALA A 151 2.72 -6.37 -14.21
CA ALA A 151 1.94 -7.57 -14.55
C ALA A 151 2.67 -8.86 -14.15
N GLU A 152 4.00 -8.93 -14.34
CA GLU A 152 4.83 -10.03 -13.91
C GLU A 152 4.82 -10.20 -12.38
N LEU A 153 4.96 -9.10 -11.63
CA LEU A 153 4.89 -9.11 -10.17
C LEU A 153 3.49 -9.52 -9.65
N ILE A 154 2.41 -9.02 -10.25
CA ILE A 154 1.05 -9.44 -9.88
C ILE A 154 0.84 -10.93 -10.19
N ALA A 155 1.37 -11.43 -11.30
CA ALA A 155 1.30 -12.86 -11.63
C ALA A 155 2.01 -13.70 -10.57
N GLU A 156 3.22 -13.30 -10.15
CA GLU A 156 3.96 -13.94 -9.05
C GLU A 156 3.16 -13.93 -7.74
N HIS A 157 2.57 -12.77 -7.39
CA HIS A 157 1.82 -12.64 -6.14
C HIS A 157 0.56 -13.50 -6.09
N THR A 158 -0.14 -13.63 -7.23
CA THR A 158 -1.46 -14.26 -7.31
C THR A 158 -1.41 -15.72 -7.73
N GLY A 159 -0.30 -16.16 -8.35
CA GLY A 159 -0.19 -17.47 -8.99
C GLY A 159 -0.93 -17.57 -10.33
N GLN A 160 -1.42 -16.45 -10.88
CA GLN A 160 -1.97 -16.39 -12.23
C GLN A 160 -0.87 -16.31 -13.27
N THR A 161 -1.19 -16.58 -14.55
CA THR A 161 -0.22 -16.38 -15.64
C THR A 161 -0.12 -14.89 -16.00
N PHE A 162 1.01 -14.49 -16.58
CA PHE A 162 1.21 -13.13 -17.11
C PHE A 162 0.11 -12.74 -18.13
N GLU A 163 -0.26 -13.66 -19.01
CA GLU A 163 -1.30 -13.46 -20.02
C GLU A 163 -2.67 -13.24 -19.37
N GLN A 164 -2.97 -13.99 -18.28
CA GLN A 164 -4.21 -13.82 -17.55
C GLN A 164 -4.25 -12.46 -16.85
N ILE A 165 -3.16 -12.05 -16.17
CA ILE A 165 -3.07 -10.72 -15.54
C ILE A 165 -3.22 -9.62 -16.57
N THR A 166 -2.52 -9.71 -17.71
CA THR A 166 -2.59 -8.70 -18.77
C THR A 166 -4.02 -8.56 -19.32
N LYS A 167 -4.71 -9.68 -19.51
CA LYS A 167 -6.10 -9.68 -19.98
C LYS A 167 -7.05 -9.10 -18.93
N ASP A 168 -6.91 -9.51 -17.69
CA ASP A 168 -7.82 -9.15 -16.60
C ASP A 168 -7.64 -7.71 -16.12
N SER A 169 -6.45 -7.14 -16.29
CA SER A 169 -6.14 -5.74 -15.93
C SER A 169 -6.34 -4.75 -17.08
N ASP A 170 -6.75 -5.18 -18.27
CA ASP A 170 -6.96 -4.27 -19.41
C ASP A 170 -8.03 -3.21 -19.12
N ARG A 171 -9.01 -3.56 -18.31
CA ARG A 171 -10.05 -2.66 -17.77
C ARG A 171 -10.19 -2.89 -16.27
N ASP A 172 -10.89 -1.99 -15.59
CA ASP A 172 -11.15 -2.10 -14.15
C ASP A 172 -11.79 -3.45 -13.81
N ARG A 173 -11.05 -4.28 -13.10
CA ARG A 173 -11.53 -5.54 -12.57
C ARG A 173 -11.83 -5.38 -11.08
N TRP A 174 -13.09 -5.28 -10.74
CA TRP A 174 -13.55 -5.18 -9.37
C TRP A 174 -13.79 -6.55 -8.75
N MET A 175 -13.36 -6.69 -7.50
CA MET A 175 -13.47 -7.92 -6.73
C MET A 175 -13.97 -7.63 -5.32
N THR A 176 -14.82 -8.51 -4.79
CA THR A 176 -15.07 -8.60 -3.34
C THR A 176 -13.84 -9.22 -2.67
N ALA A 177 -13.77 -9.17 -1.34
CA ALA A 177 -12.71 -9.83 -0.58
C ALA A 177 -12.62 -11.33 -0.91
N GLN A 178 -13.78 -12.03 -1.00
CA GLN A 178 -13.81 -13.45 -1.35
C GLN A 178 -13.32 -13.70 -2.79
N GLN A 179 -13.75 -12.90 -3.76
CA GLN A 179 -13.27 -13.02 -5.15
C GLN A 179 -11.77 -12.75 -5.26
N ALA A 180 -11.24 -11.80 -4.50
CA ALA A 180 -9.80 -11.51 -4.47
C ALA A 180 -8.99 -12.65 -3.83
N LYS A 181 -9.56 -13.34 -2.82
CA LYS A 181 -9.00 -14.57 -2.25
C LYS A 181 -8.96 -15.68 -3.30
N ASP A 182 -10.08 -15.95 -3.96
CA ASP A 182 -10.19 -17.00 -4.97
C ASP A 182 -9.27 -16.74 -6.17
N TYR A 183 -9.00 -15.46 -6.46
CA TYR A 183 -8.08 -15.04 -7.52
C TYR A 183 -6.60 -15.18 -7.13
N GLY A 184 -6.29 -15.28 -5.83
CA GLY A 184 -4.94 -15.41 -5.30
C GLY A 184 -4.31 -14.08 -4.82
N CYS A 185 -5.03 -12.96 -4.88
CA CYS A 185 -4.54 -11.69 -4.30
C CYS A 185 -4.38 -11.77 -2.79
N LEU A 186 -5.25 -12.52 -2.13
CA LEU A 186 -5.35 -12.69 -0.67
C LEU A 186 -5.28 -14.17 -0.32
N LEU A 187 -5.00 -14.46 0.96
CA LEU A 187 -5.10 -15.81 1.49
C LEU A 187 -6.26 -15.99 2.45
N TYR A 188 -6.69 -14.92 3.12
CA TYR A 188 -7.82 -14.96 4.04
C TYR A 188 -8.75 -13.76 3.88
N THR A 189 -10.05 -14.01 3.99
CA THR A 189 -11.03 -12.99 4.37
C THR A 189 -11.14 -13.11 5.87
N SER A 190 -10.86 -12.05 6.64
CA SER A 190 -11.04 -12.10 8.07
C SER A 190 -12.54 -11.97 8.39
N ASP A 191 -13.25 -13.07 8.40
CA ASP A 191 -14.43 -13.17 9.25
C ASP A 191 -13.89 -13.24 10.68
N ALA A 192 -13.92 -12.13 11.39
CA ALA A 192 -13.35 -11.95 12.72
C ALA A 192 -14.12 -12.74 13.82
N ALA A 193 -14.74 -13.86 13.48
CA ALA A 193 -15.62 -14.61 14.35
C ALA A 193 -15.34 -16.11 14.48
N ASP A 194 -14.35 -16.68 13.79
CA ASP A 194 -14.25 -18.15 13.72
C ASP A 194 -12.93 -18.78 14.24
N ASP A 195 -12.15 -18.04 15.04
CA ASP A 195 -11.02 -18.61 15.80
C ASP A 195 -11.14 -18.23 17.30
N SER A 196 -12.09 -18.84 17.98
CA SER A 196 -12.14 -18.88 19.46
C SER A 196 -12.34 -20.31 19.95
#